data_3809caabe0c0df0ed6f92ee4774a434c
#
_entry.id   3809caabe0c0df0ed6f92ee4774a434c
#
_cell.length_a   1.000
_cell.length_b   1.000
_cell.length_c   1.000
_cell.angle_alpha   90.00
_cell.angle_beta   90.00
_cell.angle_gamma   90.00
#
_symmetry.space_group_name_H-M   'P 1'
#
loop_
_entity.id
_entity.type
_entity.pdbx_description
1 polymer ?
#
loop_
_entity_poly.entity_id
_entity_poly.type
_entity_poly.pdbx_seq_one_letter_code
_entity_poly.pdbx_strand_id
1 'polypeptide(L)'
;MLVPNDRSTFLSTLPAAPGDRRAALAVVGVSSILFALAVPFAGVPLVRVPAFVASYQSALAVSDIVTAVLLLSQFAVLRTRALLMLSTGYLFTVAAAVVHALTFPGLFAPEGLLGAGPQTTVWLYMIWHGGFPLLVLAYAWLKGADGGPRIAGSVRPAIIASVLAVGVVMSMFTWIVTAQHDLLPVLLRNGHYTATMMGVVSFVWSLSFAALVSLWFRKPHTVIDVWLMVVMCAWLFDIALSAIVNVARFDLGFYAGRIYGLCAASFVLAVLLIENVRLQAQTADMVSLLQRQSASDRDYFGERERLFSAVVESSNDAIITKTLDGIITAWNRAAEHLFGFSAAEAVGKPIDIIMPEGHREEMEEILARTRNGEVIEQQETVRMNKTGQPLDVVLSLFPLRSANGEIIGASKIARDITERKRI
;
A
#
# COMPACT_ATOMS: atom_id res chain seq x y z
N MET A 1 -9.86 5.05 19.98
CA MET A 1 -9.64 5.66 18.66
C MET A 1 -9.73 4.55 17.62
N LEU A 2 -10.85 4.46 16.87
CA LEU A 2 -11.09 3.39 15.89
C LEU A 2 -10.11 3.58 14.73
N VAL A 3 -9.23 2.60 14.51
CA VAL A 3 -8.41 2.51 13.29
C VAL A 3 -9.38 2.50 12.10
N PRO A 4 -9.29 3.43 11.14
CA PRO A 4 -10.12 3.39 9.95
C PRO A 4 -9.92 2.04 9.27
N ASN A 5 -11.02 1.38 8.95
CA ASN A 5 -11.01 0.09 8.29
C ASN A 5 -10.24 0.24 6.96
N ASP A 6 -9.04 -0.31 6.88
CA ASP A 6 -8.03 -0.20 5.81
C ASP A 6 -8.53 -0.67 4.42
N ARG A 7 -9.82 -1.03 4.33
CA ARG A 7 -10.48 -1.62 3.17
C ARG A 7 -11.01 -0.60 2.16
N SER A 8 -11.13 0.68 2.52
CA SER A 8 -11.78 1.71 1.67
C SER A 8 -10.81 2.55 0.85
N THR A 9 -9.53 2.17 0.78
CA THR A 9 -8.49 2.99 0.16
C THR A 9 -8.22 2.68 -1.31
N PHE A 10 -8.59 1.49 -1.82
CA PHE A 10 -8.30 1.10 -3.20
C PHE A 10 -9.52 1.26 -4.11
N LEU A 11 -9.30 1.70 -5.37
CA LEU A 11 -10.36 1.82 -6.38
C LEU A 11 -11.09 0.50 -6.65
N SER A 12 -10.41 -0.63 -6.42
CA SER A 12 -10.99 -1.97 -6.51
C SER A 12 -12.01 -2.28 -5.40
N THR A 13 -12.00 -1.48 -4.32
CA THR A 13 -12.93 -1.61 -3.19
C THR A 13 -13.76 -0.35 -2.97
N LEU A 14 -13.35 0.78 -3.53
CA LEU A 14 -14.04 2.06 -3.40
C LEU A 14 -15.31 2.06 -4.25
N PRO A 15 -16.50 2.31 -3.66
CA PRO A 15 -17.73 2.46 -4.43
C PRO A 15 -17.63 3.61 -5.44
N ALA A 16 -18.08 3.37 -6.67
CA ALA A 16 -18.07 4.39 -7.73
C ALA A 16 -18.96 5.57 -7.38
N ALA A 17 -18.38 6.76 -7.30
CA ALA A 17 -19.10 8.01 -7.07
C ALA A 17 -19.94 8.41 -8.31
N PRO A 18 -20.96 9.30 -8.15
CA PRO A 18 -21.71 9.82 -9.29
C PRO A 18 -20.83 10.49 -10.35
N GLY A 19 -19.70 11.11 -9.95
CA GLY A 19 -18.72 11.69 -10.85
C GLY A 19 -18.06 10.67 -11.77
N ASP A 20 -17.62 9.53 -11.21
CA ASP A 20 -16.98 8.46 -11.97
C ASP A 20 -17.92 7.88 -13.02
N ARG A 21 -19.19 7.67 -12.64
CA ARG A 21 -20.22 7.15 -13.56
C ARG A 21 -20.52 8.12 -14.70
N ARG A 22 -20.60 9.44 -14.42
CA ARG A 22 -20.78 10.46 -15.45
C ARG A 22 -19.61 10.53 -16.41
N ALA A 23 -18.37 10.48 -15.88
CA ALA A 23 -17.17 10.45 -16.71
C ALA A 23 -17.14 9.21 -17.62
N ALA A 24 -17.40 8.02 -17.07
CA ALA A 24 -17.48 6.79 -17.85
C ALA A 24 -18.56 6.84 -18.93
N LEU A 25 -19.76 7.32 -18.60
CA LEU A 25 -20.85 7.50 -19.58
C LEU A 25 -20.49 8.51 -20.66
N ALA A 26 -19.81 9.60 -20.32
CA ALA A 26 -19.32 10.57 -21.29
C ALA A 26 -18.30 9.94 -22.27
N VAL A 27 -17.35 9.16 -21.76
CA VAL A 27 -16.37 8.43 -22.56
C VAL A 27 -17.05 7.43 -23.47
N VAL A 28 -17.98 6.61 -22.97
CA VAL A 28 -18.75 5.66 -23.79
C VAL A 28 -19.59 6.39 -24.83
N GLY A 29 -20.23 7.51 -24.48
CA GLY A 29 -21.04 8.31 -25.42
C GLY A 29 -20.20 8.87 -26.57
N VAL A 30 -19.05 9.50 -26.25
CA VAL A 30 -18.12 10.01 -27.26
C VAL A 30 -17.59 8.86 -28.14
N SER A 31 -17.17 7.75 -27.51
CA SER A 31 -16.71 6.56 -28.23
C SER A 31 -17.77 6.00 -29.17
N SER A 32 -19.04 5.95 -28.73
CA SER A 32 -20.17 5.47 -29.55
C SER A 32 -20.43 6.37 -30.77
N ILE A 33 -20.31 7.68 -30.60
CA ILE A 33 -20.43 8.64 -31.70
C ILE A 33 -19.30 8.44 -32.71
N LEU A 34 -18.05 8.35 -32.25
CA LEU A 34 -16.90 8.12 -33.13
C LEU A 34 -17.01 6.77 -33.85
N PHE A 35 -17.47 5.73 -33.15
CA PHE A 35 -17.74 4.42 -33.75
C PHE A 35 -18.79 4.55 -34.89
N ALA A 36 -19.94 5.17 -34.63
CA ALA A 36 -21.00 5.35 -35.61
C ALA A 36 -20.53 6.14 -36.84
N LEU A 37 -19.65 7.14 -36.63
CA LEU A 37 -19.05 7.91 -37.70
C LEU A 37 -18.04 7.08 -38.54
N ALA A 38 -17.31 6.13 -37.91
CA ALA A 38 -16.32 5.30 -38.54
C ALA A 38 -16.94 4.14 -39.36
N VAL A 39 -18.07 3.59 -38.93
CA VAL A 39 -18.73 2.41 -39.52
C VAL A 39 -18.96 2.55 -41.04
N PRO A 40 -19.53 3.66 -41.62
CA PRO A 40 -19.75 3.78 -43.05
C PRO A 40 -18.48 3.77 -43.86
N PHE A 41 -17.33 4.08 -43.27
CA PHE A 41 -16.04 4.19 -43.93
C PHE A 41 -15.09 3.03 -43.60
N ALA A 42 -15.52 2.07 -42.79
CA ALA A 42 -14.67 1.02 -42.24
C ALA A 42 -13.96 0.19 -43.34
N GLY A 43 -14.65 -0.05 -44.48
CA GLY A 43 -14.08 -0.77 -45.64
C GLY A 43 -13.23 0.08 -46.58
N VAL A 44 -12.99 1.36 -46.30
CA VAL A 44 -12.15 2.20 -47.18
C VAL A 44 -10.68 1.78 -47.05
N PRO A 45 -10.02 1.34 -48.17
CA PRO A 45 -8.63 0.94 -48.11
C PRO A 45 -7.72 2.14 -47.81
N LEU A 46 -6.81 1.95 -46.88
CA LEU A 46 -5.80 2.94 -46.53
C LEU A 46 -4.38 2.47 -46.91
N VAL A 47 -3.44 3.38 -46.87
CA VAL A 47 -2.03 3.08 -47.09
C VAL A 47 -1.52 2.11 -46.02
N ARG A 48 -0.80 1.07 -46.43
CA ARG A 48 -0.15 0.14 -45.51
C ARG A 48 0.99 0.83 -44.80
N VAL A 49 0.88 0.96 -43.47
CA VAL A 49 1.91 1.52 -42.59
C VAL A 49 2.45 0.40 -41.68
N PRO A 50 3.57 -0.27 -42.03
CA PRO A 50 4.09 -1.41 -41.25
C PRO A 50 4.43 -1.00 -39.79
N ALA A 51 5.00 0.19 -39.62
CA ALA A 51 5.34 0.73 -38.28
C ALA A 51 4.15 0.88 -37.35
N PHE A 52 2.93 1.07 -37.86
CA PHE A 52 1.73 1.22 -37.06
C PHE A 52 1.47 0.00 -36.16
N VAL A 53 1.58 -1.20 -36.74
CA VAL A 53 1.31 -2.45 -35.99
C VAL A 53 2.33 -2.62 -34.89
N ALA A 54 3.62 -2.40 -35.15
CA ALA A 54 4.66 -2.46 -34.13
C ALA A 54 4.44 -1.46 -33.01
N SER A 55 4.21 -0.19 -33.36
CA SER A 55 4.02 0.90 -32.40
C SER A 55 2.79 0.68 -31.53
N TYR A 56 1.66 0.32 -32.15
CA TYR A 56 0.41 0.04 -31.46
C TYR A 56 0.56 -1.12 -30.46
N GLN A 57 1.12 -2.26 -30.88
CA GLN A 57 1.25 -3.44 -30.03
C GLN A 57 2.26 -3.24 -28.91
N SER A 58 3.36 -2.50 -29.17
CA SER A 58 4.31 -2.13 -28.12
C SER A 58 3.67 -1.22 -27.06
N ALA A 59 2.95 -0.19 -27.50
CA ALA A 59 2.26 0.72 -26.59
C ALA A 59 1.21 -0.01 -25.73
N LEU A 60 0.45 -0.93 -26.37
CA LEU A 60 -0.55 -1.73 -25.69
C LEU A 60 0.08 -2.70 -24.68
N ALA A 61 1.14 -3.42 -25.07
CA ALA A 61 1.85 -4.33 -24.17
C ALA A 61 2.44 -3.59 -22.95
N VAL A 62 3.02 -2.40 -23.16
CA VAL A 62 3.52 -1.56 -22.06
C VAL A 62 2.38 -1.09 -21.15
N SER A 63 1.26 -0.63 -21.71
CA SER A 63 0.09 -0.21 -20.93
C SER A 63 -0.47 -1.36 -20.10
N ASP A 64 -0.63 -2.51 -20.70
CA ASP A 64 -1.22 -3.69 -20.05
C ASP A 64 -0.30 -4.29 -18.99
N ILE A 65 1.04 -4.32 -19.18
CA ILE A 65 1.95 -4.83 -18.16
C ILE A 65 1.99 -3.91 -16.94
N VAL A 66 1.97 -2.59 -17.14
CA VAL A 66 1.88 -1.63 -16.02
C VAL A 66 0.57 -1.80 -15.27
N THR A 67 -0.55 -1.96 -16.00
CA THR A 67 -1.87 -2.23 -15.40
C THR A 67 -1.85 -3.54 -14.61
N ALA A 68 -1.28 -4.62 -15.15
CA ALA A 68 -1.16 -5.90 -14.46
C ALA A 68 -0.35 -5.78 -13.17
N VAL A 69 0.78 -5.07 -13.20
CA VAL A 69 1.65 -4.84 -12.02
C VAL A 69 0.90 -4.04 -10.95
N LEU A 70 0.19 -2.97 -11.32
CA LEU A 70 -0.61 -2.18 -10.38
C LEU A 70 -1.74 -3.01 -9.75
N LEU A 71 -2.43 -3.83 -10.53
CA LEU A 71 -3.46 -4.74 -10.02
C LEU A 71 -2.88 -5.84 -9.12
N LEU A 72 -1.71 -6.40 -9.47
CA LEU A 72 -1.00 -7.37 -8.62
C LEU A 72 -0.54 -6.73 -7.30
N SER A 73 -0.14 -5.46 -7.30
CA SER A 73 0.20 -4.73 -6.09
C SER A 73 -1.03 -4.57 -5.16
N GLN A 74 -2.19 -4.23 -5.71
CA GLN A 74 -3.44 -4.20 -4.95
C GLN A 74 -3.84 -5.61 -4.47
N PHE A 75 -3.67 -6.64 -5.31
CA PHE A 75 -3.89 -8.03 -4.92
C PHE A 75 -3.00 -8.44 -3.76
N ALA A 76 -1.74 -8.03 -3.71
CA ALA A 76 -0.82 -8.36 -2.62
C ALA A 76 -1.33 -7.87 -1.25
N VAL A 77 -2.07 -6.76 -1.22
CA VAL A 77 -2.69 -6.19 -0.02
C VAL A 77 -4.07 -6.79 0.25
N LEU A 78 -4.96 -6.79 -0.73
CA LEU A 78 -6.37 -7.16 -0.58
C LEU A 78 -6.60 -8.68 -0.63
N ARG A 79 -5.73 -9.43 -1.31
CA ARG A 79 -5.73 -10.90 -1.43
C ARG A 79 -6.98 -11.50 -2.07
N THR A 80 -7.76 -10.72 -2.82
CA THR A 80 -9.02 -11.19 -3.42
C THR A 80 -8.74 -11.98 -4.71
N ARG A 81 -9.41 -13.13 -4.88
CA ARG A 81 -9.29 -13.96 -6.10
C ARG A 81 -9.74 -13.20 -7.35
N ALA A 82 -10.69 -12.30 -7.21
CA ALA A 82 -11.17 -11.46 -8.29
C ALA A 82 -10.02 -10.61 -8.88
N LEU A 83 -9.26 -9.87 -8.03
CA LEU A 83 -8.12 -9.07 -8.50
C LEU A 83 -7.03 -9.92 -9.15
N LEU A 84 -6.77 -11.11 -8.64
CA LEU A 84 -5.83 -12.04 -9.27
C LEU A 84 -6.30 -12.42 -10.68
N MET A 85 -7.61 -12.71 -10.86
CA MET A 85 -8.17 -13.00 -12.18
C MET A 85 -8.04 -11.83 -13.14
N LEU A 86 -8.36 -10.60 -12.68
CA LEU A 86 -8.25 -9.43 -13.53
C LEU A 86 -6.80 -9.13 -13.93
N SER A 87 -5.86 -9.21 -12.98
CA SER A 87 -4.43 -9.04 -13.32
C SER A 87 -3.90 -10.14 -14.24
N THR A 88 -4.38 -11.39 -14.07
CA THR A 88 -4.08 -12.48 -15.00
C THR A 88 -4.61 -12.17 -16.41
N GLY A 89 -5.77 -11.51 -16.51
CA GLY A 89 -6.33 -11.04 -17.78
C GLY A 89 -5.40 -10.07 -18.50
N TYR A 90 -4.87 -9.08 -17.79
CA TYR A 90 -3.91 -8.13 -18.36
C TYR A 90 -2.56 -8.79 -18.72
N LEU A 91 -2.06 -9.73 -17.91
CA LEU A 91 -0.87 -10.52 -18.27
C LEU A 91 -1.10 -11.36 -19.53
N PHE A 92 -2.29 -11.92 -19.69
CA PHE A 92 -2.67 -12.66 -20.88
C PHE A 92 -2.69 -11.77 -22.14
N THR A 93 -3.23 -10.53 -22.04
CA THR A 93 -3.23 -9.58 -23.16
C THR A 93 -1.82 -9.17 -23.55
N VAL A 94 -0.91 -8.96 -22.59
CA VAL A 94 0.52 -8.71 -22.87
C VAL A 94 1.14 -9.84 -23.65
N ALA A 95 0.99 -11.07 -23.17
CA ALA A 95 1.57 -12.25 -23.83
C ALA A 95 0.99 -12.46 -25.23
N ALA A 96 -0.33 -12.27 -25.39
CA ALA A 96 -1.01 -12.37 -26.67
C ALA A 96 -0.56 -11.28 -27.64
N ALA A 97 -0.44 -10.03 -27.21
CA ALA A 97 0.05 -8.92 -28.03
C ALA A 97 1.48 -9.16 -28.54
N VAL A 98 2.37 -9.65 -27.65
CA VAL A 98 3.77 -9.96 -28.00
C VAL A 98 3.81 -11.09 -29.01
N VAL A 99 3.12 -12.20 -28.80
CA VAL A 99 3.11 -13.34 -29.74
C VAL A 99 2.48 -12.94 -31.06
N HIS A 100 1.39 -12.16 -31.05
CA HIS A 100 0.77 -11.65 -32.24
C HIS A 100 1.71 -10.73 -33.03
N ALA A 101 2.50 -9.86 -32.35
CA ALA A 101 3.51 -9.04 -33.03
C ALA A 101 4.60 -9.89 -33.68
N LEU A 102 5.13 -10.87 -32.96
CA LEU A 102 6.19 -11.76 -33.50
C LEU A 102 5.74 -12.56 -34.71
N THR A 103 4.48 -13.00 -34.74
CA THR A 103 3.91 -13.78 -35.84
C THR A 103 3.33 -12.93 -36.99
N PHE A 104 3.31 -11.58 -36.82
CA PHE A 104 2.68 -10.71 -37.81
C PHE A 104 3.52 -10.65 -39.14
N PRO A 105 2.93 -10.97 -40.30
CA PRO A 105 3.66 -11.00 -41.57
C PRO A 105 4.20 -9.62 -41.94
N GLY A 106 5.49 -9.60 -42.29
CA GLY A 106 6.19 -8.40 -42.75
C GLY A 106 6.59 -7.42 -41.63
N LEU A 107 6.48 -7.81 -40.35
CA LEU A 107 6.96 -7.00 -39.24
C LEU A 107 8.42 -7.33 -38.92
N PHE A 108 8.74 -8.57 -38.62
CA PHE A 108 10.10 -9.05 -38.31
C PHE A 108 10.65 -10.03 -39.37
N ALA A 109 9.77 -10.72 -40.06
CA ALA A 109 10.08 -11.61 -41.18
C ALA A 109 8.93 -11.55 -42.21
N PRO A 110 9.18 -11.91 -43.49
CA PRO A 110 8.16 -11.85 -44.55
C PRO A 110 6.86 -12.58 -44.19
N GLU A 111 6.95 -13.76 -43.61
CA GLU A 111 5.81 -14.60 -43.20
C GLU A 111 5.49 -14.49 -41.69
N GLY A 112 6.29 -13.74 -40.93
CA GLY A 112 6.27 -13.69 -39.47
C GLY A 112 7.29 -14.66 -38.84
N LEU A 113 7.51 -14.55 -37.52
CA LEU A 113 8.38 -15.46 -36.76
C LEU A 113 7.58 -16.67 -36.21
N LEU A 114 8.28 -17.60 -35.57
CA LEU A 114 7.72 -18.76 -34.84
C LEU A 114 7.01 -19.79 -35.77
N GLY A 115 7.35 -19.84 -37.06
CA GLY A 115 6.68 -20.72 -38.03
C GLY A 115 5.25 -20.29 -38.36
N ALA A 116 4.99 -18.98 -38.37
CA ALA A 116 3.66 -18.44 -38.64
C ALA A 116 3.16 -18.81 -40.01
N GLY A 117 1.91 -19.27 -40.10
CA GLY A 117 1.20 -19.55 -41.32
C GLY A 117 0.15 -18.51 -41.68
N PRO A 118 -0.56 -18.67 -42.80
CA PRO A 118 -1.54 -17.69 -43.32
C PRO A 118 -2.69 -17.38 -42.34
N GLN A 119 -3.03 -18.31 -41.46
CA GLN A 119 -4.13 -18.18 -40.49
C GLN A 119 -3.67 -17.78 -39.10
N THR A 120 -2.36 -17.83 -38.79
CA THR A 120 -1.81 -17.69 -37.45
C THR A 120 -2.23 -16.40 -36.77
N THR A 121 -2.03 -15.25 -37.42
CA THR A 121 -2.33 -13.94 -36.84
C THR A 121 -3.82 -13.71 -36.62
N VAL A 122 -4.68 -14.27 -37.47
CA VAL A 122 -6.14 -14.14 -37.31
C VAL A 122 -6.62 -14.97 -36.14
N TRP A 123 -6.13 -16.21 -36.00
CA TRP A 123 -6.45 -17.03 -34.81
C TRP A 123 -5.93 -16.43 -33.51
N LEU A 124 -4.70 -15.92 -33.49
CA LEU A 124 -4.14 -15.24 -32.32
C LEU A 124 -4.97 -14.00 -31.92
N TYR A 125 -5.44 -13.24 -32.93
CA TYR A 125 -6.34 -12.11 -32.67
C TYR A 125 -7.65 -12.58 -32.01
N MET A 126 -8.26 -13.66 -32.53
CA MET A 126 -9.51 -14.20 -31.94
C MET A 126 -9.30 -14.79 -30.56
N ILE A 127 -8.20 -15.52 -30.31
CA ILE A 127 -7.84 -16.07 -29.00
C ILE A 127 -7.62 -14.95 -28.00
N TRP A 128 -6.90 -13.90 -28.42
CA TRP A 128 -6.66 -12.74 -27.57
C TRP A 128 -7.96 -12.02 -27.20
N HIS A 129 -8.79 -11.70 -28.20
CA HIS A 129 -10.04 -10.97 -27.99
C HIS A 129 -11.12 -11.81 -27.31
N GLY A 130 -11.03 -13.11 -27.31
CA GLY A 130 -11.90 -14.00 -26.54
C GLY A 130 -11.39 -14.28 -25.11
N GLY A 131 -10.09 -14.41 -24.94
CA GLY A 131 -9.48 -14.77 -23.67
C GLY A 131 -9.62 -13.69 -22.59
N PHE A 132 -9.42 -12.43 -22.93
CA PHE A 132 -9.56 -11.33 -21.98
C PHE A 132 -10.98 -11.21 -21.43
N PRO A 133 -12.06 -11.18 -22.23
CA PRO A 133 -13.43 -11.19 -21.71
C PRO A 133 -13.78 -12.39 -20.84
N LEU A 134 -13.21 -13.57 -21.08
CA LEU A 134 -13.37 -14.74 -20.18
C LEU A 134 -12.81 -14.47 -18.79
N LEU A 135 -11.63 -13.84 -18.72
CA LEU A 135 -11.01 -13.50 -17.44
C LEU A 135 -11.75 -12.35 -16.75
N VAL A 136 -12.34 -11.40 -17.50
CA VAL A 136 -13.24 -10.37 -16.98
C VAL A 136 -14.53 -10.99 -16.44
N LEU A 137 -15.11 -11.98 -17.11
CA LEU A 137 -16.24 -12.76 -16.61
C LEU A 137 -15.89 -13.46 -15.29
N ALA A 138 -14.74 -14.12 -15.23
CA ALA A 138 -14.25 -14.76 -14.00
C ALA A 138 -14.06 -13.74 -12.88
N TYR A 139 -13.50 -12.57 -13.17
CA TYR A 139 -13.43 -11.45 -12.22
C TYR A 139 -14.81 -11.07 -11.69
N ALA A 140 -15.76 -10.80 -12.59
CA ALA A 140 -17.12 -10.38 -12.22
C ALA A 140 -17.84 -11.43 -11.36
N TRP A 141 -17.59 -12.72 -11.61
CA TRP A 141 -18.20 -13.83 -10.85
C TRP A 141 -17.55 -14.06 -9.49
N LEU A 142 -16.23 -13.88 -9.40
CA LEU A 142 -15.47 -14.02 -8.15
C LEU A 142 -15.61 -12.82 -7.23
N LYS A 143 -16.05 -11.68 -7.78
CA LYS A 143 -16.30 -10.49 -7.00
C LYS A 143 -17.62 -10.63 -6.22
N GLY A 144 -17.54 -10.84 -4.90
CA GLY A 144 -18.66 -10.77 -3.97
C GLY A 144 -18.94 -9.34 -3.49
N ALA A 145 -20.05 -9.13 -2.78
CA ALA A 145 -20.39 -7.84 -2.16
C ALA A 145 -19.27 -7.31 -1.24
N ASP A 146 -18.56 -8.22 -0.54
CA ASP A 146 -17.45 -7.91 0.37
C ASP A 146 -16.07 -8.06 -0.28
N GLY A 147 -15.97 -8.00 -1.61
CA GLY A 147 -14.74 -8.21 -2.37
C GLY A 147 -14.43 -9.67 -2.73
N GLY A 148 -15.30 -10.62 -2.37
CA GLY A 148 -15.19 -12.04 -2.74
C GLY A 148 -14.16 -12.85 -1.94
N PRO A 149 -13.94 -14.12 -2.32
CA PRO A 149 -13.05 -15.02 -1.61
C PRO A 149 -11.60 -14.56 -1.65
N ARG A 150 -10.91 -14.68 -0.50
CA ARG A 150 -9.53 -14.27 -0.32
C ARG A 150 -8.60 -15.47 -0.29
N ILE A 151 -7.33 -15.24 -0.65
CA ILE A 151 -6.26 -16.22 -0.55
C ILE A 151 -5.65 -16.13 0.85
N ALA A 152 -5.62 -17.25 1.56
CA ALA A 152 -4.93 -17.38 2.85
C ALA A 152 -3.43 -17.58 2.65
N GLY A 153 -2.62 -17.09 3.58
CA GLY A 153 -1.16 -17.26 3.54
C GLY A 153 -0.44 -16.31 2.60
N SER A 154 0.70 -16.77 2.05
CA SER A 154 1.53 -15.96 1.14
C SER A 154 0.87 -15.79 -0.23
N VAL A 155 0.91 -14.57 -0.78
CA VAL A 155 0.39 -14.27 -2.12
C VAL A 155 1.38 -14.60 -3.25
N ARG A 156 2.68 -14.74 -2.92
CA ARG A 156 3.74 -15.00 -3.92
C ARG A 156 3.49 -16.24 -4.77
N PRO A 157 3.13 -17.41 -4.20
CA PRO A 157 2.84 -18.59 -5.00
C PRO A 157 1.68 -18.39 -5.98
N ALA A 158 0.65 -17.64 -5.58
CA ALA A 158 -0.50 -17.37 -6.45
C ALA A 158 -0.13 -16.46 -7.63
N ILE A 159 0.72 -15.45 -7.40
CA ILE A 159 1.24 -14.58 -8.45
C ILE A 159 2.11 -15.39 -9.43
N ILE A 160 3.05 -16.17 -8.92
CA ILE A 160 3.92 -17.02 -9.75
C ILE A 160 3.07 -18.01 -10.56
N ALA A 161 2.11 -18.66 -9.92
CA ALA A 161 1.21 -19.60 -10.61
C ALA A 161 0.40 -18.93 -11.74
N SER A 162 -0.07 -17.69 -11.53
CA SER A 162 -0.79 -16.95 -12.58
C SER A 162 0.09 -16.60 -13.77
N VAL A 163 1.33 -16.17 -13.53
CA VAL A 163 2.31 -15.87 -14.59
C VAL A 163 2.67 -17.13 -15.37
N LEU A 164 2.96 -18.23 -14.66
CA LEU A 164 3.26 -19.52 -15.28
C LEU A 164 2.07 -20.06 -16.08
N ALA A 165 0.86 -19.96 -15.54
CA ALA A 165 -0.36 -20.39 -16.22
C ALA A 165 -0.56 -19.61 -17.54
N VAL A 166 -0.38 -18.29 -17.53
CA VAL A 166 -0.43 -17.47 -18.75
C VAL A 166 0.64 -17.92 -19.73
N GLY A 167 1.88 -18.12 -19.27
CA GLY A 167 2.98 -18.61 -20.14
C GLY A 167 2.67 -19.96 -20.79
N VAL A 168 2.17 -20.92 -20.01
CA VAL A 168 1.80 -22.25 -20.53
C VAL A 168 0.64 -22.15 -21.51
N VAL A 169 -0.43 -21.43 -21.18
CA VAL A 169 -1.61 -21.27 -22.04
C VAL A 169 -1.24 -20.58 -23.35
N MET A 170 -0.45 -19.50 -23.31
CA MET A 170 -0.03 -18.81 -24.52
C MET A 170 0.95 -19.64 -25.36
N SER A 171 1.85 -20.39 -24.73
CA SER A 171 2.74 -21.33 -25.46
C SER A 171 1.93 -22.43 -26.16
N MET A 172 0.93 -22.98 -25.52
CA MET A 172 0.02 -23.97 -26.06
C MET A 172 -0.75 -23.40 -27.29
N PHE A 173 -1.35 -22.21 -27.12
CA PHE A 173 -2.05 -21.58 -28.26
C PHE A 173 -1.09 -21.23 -29.41
N THR A 174 0.09 -20.71 -29.09
CA THR A 174 1.12 -20.43 -30.11
C THR A 174 1.48 -21.70 -30.91
N TRP A 175 1.74 -22.81 -30.20
CA TRP A 175 2.04 -24.09 -30.83
C TRP A 175 0.89 -24.57 -31.72
N ILE A 176 -0.37 -24.47 -31.24
CA ILE A 176 -1.53 -24.88 -32.03
C ILE A 176 -1.63 -24.04 -33.34
N VAL A 177 -1.51 -22.72 -33.25
CA VAL A 177 -1.72 -21.83 -34.41
C VAL A 177 -0.52 -21.76 -35.37
N THR A 178 0.66 -22.24 -34.97
CA THR A 178 1.87 -22.27 -35.79
C THR A 178 2.20 -23.68 -36.30
N ALA A 179 2.36 -24.66 -35.38
CA ALA A 179 2.79 -26.00 -35.70
C ALA A 179 1.63 -26.93 -36.12
N GLN A 180 0.40 -26.62 -35.69
CA GLN A 180 -0.80 -27.44 -35.93
C GLN A 180 -1.87 -26.65 -36.73
N HIS A 181 -1.45 -25.67 -37.53
CA HIS A 181 -2.35 -24.76 -38.22
C HIS A 181 -3.29 -25.48 -39.21
N ASP A 182 -2.92 -26.68 -39.73
CA ASP A 182 -3.75 -27.49 -40.61
C ASP A 182 -5.00 -28.08 -39.91
N LEU A 183 -4.98 -28.18 -38.56
CA LEU A 183 -6.13 -28.63 -37.79
C LEU A 183 -7.15 -27.53 -37.57
N LEU A 184 -6.77 -26.27 -37.80
CA LEU A 184 -7.64 -25.13 -37.54
C LEU A 184 -8.49 -24.79 -38.76
N PRO A 185 -9.79 -24.47 -38.56
CA PRO A 185 -10.63 -24.00 -39.65
C PRO A 185 -10.06 -22.75 -40.33
N VAL A 186 -10.24 -22.68 -41.62
CA VAL A 186 -9.79 -21.54 -42.44
C VAL A 186 -10.70 -20.36 -42.17
N LEU A 187 -10.15 -19.30 -41.58
CA LEU A 187 -10.86 -18.04 -41.25
C LEU A 187 -10.76 -17.03 -42.39
N LEU A 188 -9.62 -17.04 -43.12
CA LEU A 188 -9.36 -16.12 -44.21
C LEU A 188 -8.98 -16.91 -45.46
N ARG A 189 -9.70 -16.67 -46.58
CA ARG A 189 -9.41 -17.30 -47.89
C ARG A 189 -9.28 -16.21 -48.96
N ASN A 190 -8.14 -16.11 -49.59
CA ASN A 190 -7.87 -15.11 -50.62
C ASN A 190 -8.17 -13.67 -50.22
N GLY A 191 -7.91 -13.32 -48.95
CA GLY A 191 -8.17 -11.99 -48.40
C GLY A 191 -9.61 -11.74 -47.92
N HIS A 192 -10.53 -12.71 -48.12
CA HIS A 192 -11.93 -12.59 -47.69
C HIS A 192 -12.24 -13.45 -46.48
N TYR A 193 -13.14 -12.99 -45.67
CA TYR A 193 -13.63 -13.71 -44.48
C TYR A 193 -14.51 -14.90 -44.89
N THR A 194 -14.31 -16.04 -44.20
CA THR A 194 -15.15 -17.24 -44.37
C THR A 194 -16.37 -17.20 -43.49
N ALA A 195 -17.36 -18.06 -43.73
CA ALA A 195 -18.52 -18.21 -42.80
C ALA A 195 -18.08 -18.66 -41.42
N THR A 196 -17.01 -19.45 -41.29
CA THR A 196 -16.40 -19.85 -40.01
C THR A 196 -15.85 -18.64 -39.24
N MET A 197 -15.21 -17.70 -39.94
CA MET A 197 -14.74 -16.46 -39.35
C MET A 197 -15.91 -15.68 -38.72
N MET A 198 -17.03 -15.54 -39.44
CA MET A 198 -18.22 -14.85 -38.91
C MET A 198 -18.76 -15.52 -37.64
N GLY A 199 -18.75 -16.87 -37.60
CA GLY A 199 -19.14 -17.61 -36.41
C GLY A 199 -18.21 -17.36 -35.22
N VAL A 200 -16.88 -17.42 -35.44
CA VAL A 200 -15.86 -17.17 -34.40
C VAL A 200 -15.95 -15.73 -33.88
N VAL A 201 -16.03 -14.75 -34.79
CA VAL A 201 -16.17 -13.33 -34.40
C VAL A 201 -17.44 -13.08 -33.61
N SER A 202 -18.57 -13.63 -34.08
CA SER A 202 -19.84 -13.49 -33.35
C SER A 202 -19.79 -14.10 -31.93
N PHE A 203 -19.11 -15.23 -31.78
CA PHE A 203 -18.87 -15.85 -30.49
C PHE A 203 -18.01 -14.95 -29.57
N VAL A 204 -16.87 -14.45 -30.06
CA VAL A 204 -15.96 -13.59 -29.32
C VAL A 204 -16.64 -12.27 -28.95
N TRP A 205 -17.42 -11.69 -29.87
CA TRP A 205 -18.20 -10.48 -29.63
C TRP A 205 -19.29 -10.71 -28.56
N SER A 206 -20.03 -11.83 -28.66
CA SER A 206 -21.06 -12.21 -27.67
C SER A 206 -20.44 -12.44 -26.29
N LEU A 207 -19.24 -13.01 -26.21
CA LEU A 207 -18.52 -13.21 -24.96
C LEU A 207 -18.13 -11.87 -24.32
N SER A 208 -17.64 -10.92 -25.12
CA SER A 208 -17.34 -9.55 -24.65
C SER A 208 -18.58 -8.82 -24.17
N PHE A 209 -19.71 -8.98 -24.87
CA PHE A 209 -21.00 -8.45 -24.45
C PHE A 209 -21.47 -9.10 -23.15
N ALA A 210 -21.34 -10.41 -23.01
CA ALA A 210 -21.69 -11.12 -21.77
C ALA A 210 -20.83 -10.64 -20.57
N ALA A 211 -19.54 -10.34 -20.79
CA ALA A 211 -18.67 -9.75 -19.78
C ALA A 211 -19.18 -8.37 -19.32
N LEU A 212 -19.53 -7.50 -20.29
CA LEU A 212 -20.12 -6.19 -20.00
C LEU A 212 -21.42 -6.30 -19.20
N VAL A 213 -22.34 -7.17 -19.63
CA VAL A 213 -23.63 -7.42 -18.97
C VAL A 213 -23.42 -7.98 -17.55
N SER A 214 -22.46 -8.90 -17.39
CA SER A 214 -22.14 -9.45 -16.07
C SER A 214 -21.62 -8.37 -15.12
N LEU A 215 -20.74 -7.49 -15.58
CA LEU A 215 -20.27 -6.34 -14.79
C LEU A 215 -21.42 -5.40 -14.40
N TRP A 216 -22.34 -5.14 -15.33
CA TRP A 216 -23.48 -4.25 -15.10
C TRP A 216 -24.44 -4.77 -14.01
N PHE A 217 -24.70 -6.07 -13.97
CA PHE A 217 -25.63 -6.66 -13.00
C PHE A 217 -24.97 -6.98 -11.65
N ARG A 218 -23.64 -7.11 -11.57
CA ARG A 218 -22.89 -7.42 -10.35
C ARG A 218 -22.62 -6.18 -9.50
N LYS A 219 -23.61 -5.78 -8.69
CA LYS A 219 -23.52 -4.66 -7.74
C LYS A 219 -22.96 -5.13 -6.38
N PRO A 220 -22.31 -4.23 -5.56
CA PRO A 220 -22.07 -2.81 -5.83
C PRO A 220 -20.95 -2.59 -6.84
N HIS A 221 -21.05 -1.53 -7.66
CA HIS A 221 -19.99 -1.19 -8.60
C HIS A 221 -18.88 -0.43 -7.89
N THR A 222 -17.65 -0.89 -8.04
CA THR A 222 -16.45 -0.15 -7.66
C THR A 222 -16.00 0.74 -8.81
N VAL A 223 -15.04 1.65 -8.56
CA VAL A 223 -14.47 2.50 -9.60
C VAL A 223 -13.88 1.66 -10.72
N ILE A 224 -13.13 0.59 -10.37
CA ILE A 224 -12.57 -0.34 -11.38
C ILE A 224 -13.67 -0.97 -12.24
N ASP A 225 -14.80 -1.39 -11.67
CA ASP A 225 -15.88 -1.99 -12.46
C ASP A 225 -16.43 -1.04 -13.51
N VAL A 226 -16.61 0.22 -13.13
CA VAL A 226 -17.14 1.24 -14.04
C VAL A 226 -16.19 1.47 -15.22
N TRP A 227 -14.88 1.57 -14.95
CA TRP A 227 -13.91 1.73 -16.01
C TRP A 227 -13.67 0.44 -16.83
N LEU A 228 -13.81 -0.73 -16.22
CA LEU A 228 -13.76 -2.00 -16.91
C LEU A 228 -14.96 -2.17 -17.85
N MET A 229 -16.14 -1.64 -17.51
CA MET A 229 -17.26 -1.56 -18.45
C MET A 229 -16.95 -0.66 -19.65
N VAL A 230 -16.24 0.46 -19.46
CA VAL A 230 -15.75 1.31 -20.57
C VAL A 230 -14.80 0.54 -21.46
N VAL A 231 -13.88 -0.22 -20.87
CA VAL A 231 -12.95 -1.11 -21.62
C VAL A 231 -13.74 -2.13 -22.43
N MET A 232 -14.74 -2.78 -21.86
CA MET A 232 -15.56 -3.76 -22.60
C MET A 232 -16.35 -3.12 -23.75
N CYS A 233 -16.85 -1.90 -23.60
CA CYS A 233 -17.46 -1.16 -24.71
C CYS A 233 -16.46 -0.87 -25.83
N ALA A 234 -15.26 -0.37 -25.49
CA ALA A 234 -14.22 -0.11 -26.47
C ALA A 234 -13.74 -1.40 -27.14
N TRP A 235 -13.69 -2.53 -26.42
CA TRP A 235 -13.36 -3.85 -26.95
C TRP A 235 -14.41 -4.35 -27.96
N LEU A 236 -15.70 -4.13 -27.67
CA LEU A 236 -16.79 -4.43 -28.62
C LEU A 236 -16.69 -3.61 -29.89
N PHE A 237 -16.31 -2.32 -29.79
CA PHE A 237 -16.12 -1.45 -30.94
C PHE A 237 -14.88 -1.84 -31.76
N ASP A 238 -13.77 -2.23 -31.11
CA ASP A 238 -12.58 -2.75 -31.77
C ASP A 238 -12.93 -3.99 -32.62
N ILE A 239 -13.54 -5.01 -32.02
CA ILE A 239 -13.93 -6.24 -32.73
C ILE A 239 -14.89 -5.93 -33.88
N ALA A 240 -15.88 -5.05 -33.66
CA ALA A 240 -16.83 -4.69 -34.70
C ALA A 240 -16.15 -4.01 -35.89
N LEU A 241 -15.27 -3.03 -35.64
CA LEU A 241 -14.56 -2.34 -36.75
C LEU A 241 -13.53 -3.21 -37.43
N SER A 242 -12.77 -4.01 -36.65
CA SER A 242 -11.63 -4.77 -37.17
C SER A 242 -11.98 -6.12 -37.76
N ALA A 243 -13.18 -6.67 -37.50
CA ALA A 243 -13.53 -8.03 -37.85
C ALA A 243 -14.98 -8.26 -38.31
N ILE A 244 -15.88 -7.29 -38.15
CA ILE A 244 -17.29 -7.41 -38.61
C ILE A 244 -17.57 -6.47 -39.79
N VAL A 245 -17.19 -5.19 -39.67
CA VAL A 245 -17.58 -4.15 -40.64
C VAL A 245 -16.49 -3.89 -41.66
N ASN A 246 -15.21 -4.16 -41.31
CA ASN A 246 -14.11 -4.05 -42.26
C ASN A 246 -14.17 -5.12 -43.36
N VAL A 247 -13.53 -4.84 -44.48
CA VAL A 247 -13.53 -5.73 -45.66
C VAL A 247 -12.18 -6.45 -45.83
N ALA A 248 -11.09 -5.76 -45.48
CA ALA A 248 -9.73 -6.26 -45.67
C ALA A 248 -8.76 -5.75 -44.60
N ARG A 249 -7.53 -6.29 -44.62
CA ARG A 249 -6.44 -5.73 -43.83
C ARG A 249 -6.04 -4.34 -44.35
N PHE A 250 -5.72 -3.43 -43.44
CA PHE A 250 -5.27 -2.06 -43.76
C PHE A 250 -6.35 -1.13 -44.31
N ASP A 251 -7.61 -1.45 -44.10
CA ASP A 251 -8.69 -0.50 -44.29
C ASP A 251 -8.88 0.39 -43.03
N LEU A 252 -9.78 1.35 -43.11
CA LEU A 252 -10.05 2.28 -41.98
C LEU A 252 -10.50 1.52 -40.74
N GLY A 253 -11.35 0.50 -40.89
CA GLY A 253 -11.82 -0.34 -39.79
C GLY A 253 -10.69 -1.05 -39.05
N PHE A 254 -9.72 -1.56 -39.80
CA PHE A 254 -8.52 -2.17 -39.23
C PHE A 254 -7.72 -1.20 -38.34
N TYR A 255 -7.51 0.04 -38.79
CA TYR A 255 -6.76 1.05 -38.02
C TYR A 255 -7.59 1.60 -36.87
N ALA A 256 -8.85 1.94 -37.11
CA ALA A 256 -9.73 2.50 -36.10
C ALA A 256 -9.98 1.53 -34.92
N GLY A 257 -10.21 0.24 -35.23
CA GLY A 257 -10.38 -0.75 -34.17
C GLY A 257 -9.16 -0.83 -33.25
N ARG A 258 -7.95 -0.86 -33.80
CA ARG A 258 -6.72 -0.90 -33.00
C ARG A 258 -6.50 0.35 -32.16
N ILE A 259 -6.96 1.51 -32.61
CA ILE A 259 -6.99 2.73 -31.79
C ILE A 259 -7.94 2.55 -30.62
N TYR A 260 -9.12 1.95 -30.83
CA TYR A 260 -10.03 1.60 -29.74
C TYR A 260 -9.41 0.66 -28.73
N GLY A 261 -8.70 -0.38 -29.19
CA GLY A 261 -7.97 -1.31 -28.32
C GLY A 261 -6.92 -0.60 -27.45
N LEU A 262 -6.15 0.33 -28.04
CA LEU A 262 -5.18 1.12 -27.31
C LEU A 262 -5.83 2.08 -26.29
N CYS A 263 -6.92 2.74 -26.69
CA CYS A 263 -7.69 3.59 -25.78
C CYS A 263 -8.24 2.77 -24.60
N ALA A 264 -8.75 1.56 -24.88
CA ALA A 264 -9.26 0.65 -23.85
C ALA A 264 -8.17 0.31 -22.82
N ALA A 265 -6.98 -0.07 -23.26
CA ALA A 265 -5.85 -0.35 -22.38
C ALA A 265 -5.43 0.88 -21.55
N SER A 266 -5.50 2.07 -22.16
CA SER A 266 -5.10 3.33 -21.50
C SER A 266 -6.07 3.79 -20.41
N PHE A 267 -7.36 3.50 -20.49
CA PHE A 267 -8.34 3.99 -19.52
C PHE A 267 -8.12 3.41 -18.11
N VAL A 268 -8.00 2.10 -17.97
CA VAL A 268 -7.78 1.47 -16.66
C VAL A 268 -6.41 1.87 -16.12
N LEU A 269 -5.39 1.91 -16.99
CA LEU A 269 -4.06 2.36 -16.60
C LEU A 269 -4.09 3.79 -16.02
N ALA A 270 -4.71 4.74 -16.73
CA ALA A 270 -4.80 6.12 -16.27
C ALA A 270 -5.49 6.23 -14.91
N VAL A 271 -6.59 5.51 -14.72
CA VAL A 271 -7.33 5.48 -13.46
C VAL A 271 -6.48 4.92 -12.33
N LEU A 272 -5.78 3.81 -12.54
CA LEU A 272 -4.89 3.20 -11.54
C LEU A 272 -3.68 4.08 -11.21
N LEU A 273 -3.12 4.79 -12.20
CA LEU A 273 -2.02 5.73 -11.96
C LEU A 273 -2.47 6.93 -11.13
N ILE A 274 -3.64 7.52 -11.44
CA ILE A 274 -4.22 8.61 -10.65
C ILE A 274 -4.45 8.16 -9.21
N GLU A 275 -4.97 6.96 -9.02
CA GLU A 275 -5.13 6.38 -7.68
C GLU A 275 -3.80 6.26 -6.95
N ASN A 276 -2.79 5.68 -7.60
CA ASN A 276 -1.48 5.49 -6.99
C ASN A 276 -0.88 6.82 -6.51
N VAL A 277 -0.99 7.87 -7.34
CA VAL A 277 -0.54 9.22 -6.97
C VAL A 277 -1.32 9.75 -5.76
N ARG A 278 -2.65 9.58 -5.72
CA ARG A 278 -3.49 10.00 -4.59
C ARG A 278 -3.12 9.27 -3.29
N LEU A 279 -2.92 7.95 -3.35
CA LEU A 279 -2.51 7.15 -2.20
C LEU A 279 -1.13 7.57 -1.67
N GLN A 280 -0.18 7.85 -2.57
CA GLN A 280 1.13 8.35 -2.18
C GLN A 280 1.05 9.72 -1.49
N ALA A 281 0.24 10.64 -2.03
CA ALA A 281 0.02 11.95 -1.42
C ALA A 281 -0.60 11.82 -0.01
N GLN A 282 -1.64 11.01 0.15
CA GLN A 282 -2.27 10.76 1.45
C GLN A 282 -1.29 10.15 2.47
N THR A 283 -0.45 9.22 2.02
CA THR A 283 0.57 8.61 2.87
C THR A 283 1.62 9.63 3.31
N ALA A 284 2.07 10.50 2.41
CA ALA A 284 3.02 11.57 2.71
C ALA A 284 2.45 12.56 3.73
N ASP A 285 1.18 12.98 3.56
CA ASP A 285 0.48 13.86 4.49
C ASP A 285 0.36 13.21 5.88
N MET A 286 -0.04 11.95 5.96
CA MET A 286 -0.14 11.20 7.21
C MET A 286 1.21 11.11 7.93
N VAL A 287 2.28 10.78 7.21
CA VAL A 287 3.65 10.73 7.77
C VAL A 287 4.06 12.10 8.31
N SER A 288 3.78 13.18 7.58
CA SER A 288 4.09 14.54 8.00
C SER A 288 3.35 14.95 9.28
N LEU A 289 2.07 14.55 9.41
CA LEU A 289 1.28 14.79 10.62
C LEU A 289 1.83 14.03 11.83
N LEU A 290 2.16 12.74 11.65
CA LEU A 290 2.75 11.93 12.72
C LEU A 290 4.11 12.48 13.19
N GLN A 291 4.93 12.97 12.26
CA GLN A 291 6.22 13.60 12.58
C GLN A 291 6.03 14.89 13.40
N ARG A 292 5.07 15.75 13.00
CA ARG A 292 4.74 16.99 13.75
C ARG A 292 4.24 16.67 15.14
N GLN A 293 3.36 15.69 15.28
CA GLN A 293 2.86 15.26 16.60
C GLN A 293 3.99 14.74 17.49
N SER A 294 4.86 13.86 16.94
CA SER A 294 6.02 13.34 17.69
C SER A 294 7.01 14.44 18.10
N ALA A 295 7.22 15.47 17.27
CA ALA A 295 8.05 16.60 17.62
C ALA A 295 7.43 17.42 18.76
N SER A 296 6.14 17.73 18.65
CA SER A 296 5.40 18.45 19.71
C SER A 296 5.41 17.72 21.05
N ASP A 297 5.23 16.40 21.02
CA ASP A 297 5.28 15.58 22.24
C ASP A 297 6.67 15.61 22.89
N ARG A 298 7.74 15.54 22.10
CA ARG A 298 9.13 15.65 22.60
C ARG A 298 9.40 17.01 23.24
N ASP A 299 8.95 18.09 22.59
CA ASP A 299 9.12 19.46 23.10
C ASP A 299 8.37 19.63 24.42
N TYR A 300 7.13 19.14 24.49
CA TYR A 300 6.32 19.18 25.71
C TYR A 300 6.97 18.40 26.87
N PHE A 301 7.45 17.18 26.61
CA PHE A 301 8.15 16.40 27.66
C PHE A 301 9.47 17.05 28.07
N GLY A 302 10.24 17.58 27.11
CA GLY A 302 11.48 18.28 27.40
C GLY A 302 11.29 19.56 28.21
N GLU A 303 10.22 20.32 27.94
CA GLU A 303 9.87 21.51 28.69
C GLU A 303 9.44 21.15 30.13
N ARG A 304 8.61 20.12 30.31
CA ARG A 304 8.22 19.65 31.65
C ARG A 304 9.43 19.19 32.47
N GLU A 305 10.34 18.43 31.88
CA GLU A 305 11.55 17.97 32.56
C GLU A 305 12.43 19.14 33.01
N ARG A 306 12.59 20.16 32.14
CA ARG A 306 13.34 21.38 32.49
C ARG A 306 12.67 22.16 33.64
N LEU A 307 11.34 22.30 33.60
CA LEU A 307 10.59 22.97 34.65
C LEU A 307 10.72 22.23 35.98
N PHE A 308 10.57 20.91 35.99
CA PHE A 308 10.77 20.12 37.22
C PHE A 308 12.19 20.25 37.77
N SER A 309 13.19 20.16 36.92
CA SER A 309 14.59 20.35 37.31
C SER A 309 14.82 21.74 37.89
N ALA A 310 14.29 22.78 37.24
CA ALA A 310 14.42 24.15 37.71
C ALA A 310 13.76 24.37 39.11
N VAL A 311 12.59 23.77 39.33
CA VAL A 311 11.89 23.83 40.65
C VAL A 311 12.72 23.14 41.72
N VAL A 312 13.27 21.94 41.45
CA VAL A 312 14.11 21.21 42.41
C VAL A 312 15.39 21.96 42.68
N GLU A 313 16.05 22.50 41.67
CA GLU A 313 17.32 23.27 41.80
C GLU A 313 17.13 24.62 42.55
N SER A 314 15.96 25.26 42.41
CA SER A 314 15.67 26.53 43.07
C SER A 314 15.16 26.38 44.52
N SER A 315 14.94 25.13 44.97
CA SER A 315 14.52 24.89 46.36
C SER A 315 15.62 25.27 47.36
N ASN A 316 15.21 25.91 48.45
CA ASN A 316 16.11 26.21 49.60
C ASN A 316 16.35 24.98 50.49
N ASP A 317 15.51 23.94 50.40
CA ASP A 317 15.72 22.71 51.12
C ASP A 317 16.56 21.72 50.29
N ALA A 318 17.41 20.96 50.96
CA ALA A 318 18.20 19.91 50.29
C ALA A 318 17.28 18.79 49.86
N ILE A 319 17.17 18.60 48.51
CA ILE A 319 16.38 17.54 47.89
C ILE A 319 17.33 16.48 47.34
N ILE A 320 17.19 15.26 47.85
CA ILE A 320 18.05 14.12 47.49
C ILE A 320 17.16 12.96 47.10
N THR A 321 17.42 12.34 45.95
CA THR A 321 16.76 11.08 45.63
C THR A 321 17.75 9.93 45.73
N LYS A 322 17.26 8.72 46.03
CA LYS A 322 18.07 7.52 46.16
C LYS A 322 17.29 6.27 45.75
N THR A 323 18.03 5.23 45.34
CA THR A 323 17.46 3.89 45.15
C THR A 323 17.09 3.22 46.47
N LEU A 324 16.40 2.06 46.42
CA LEU A 324 16.07 1.24 47.59
C LEU A 324 17.34 0.65 48.28
N ASP A 325 18.46 0.63 47.57
CA ASP A 325 19.76 0.22 48.13
C ASP A 325 20.56 1.39 48.70
N GLY A 326 19.97 2.59 48.70
CA GLY A 326 20.57 3.78 49.31
C GLY A 326 21.55 4.51 48.39
N ILE A 327 21.64 4.19 47.11
CA ILE A 327 22.50 4.91 46.15
C ILE A 327 21.83 6.20 45.73
N ILE A 328 22.53 7.31 45.85
CA ILE A 328 22.05 8.66 45.47
C ILE A 328 21.85 8.73 43.94
N THR A 329 20.68 9.19 43.53
CA THR A 329 20.31 9.35 42.10
C THR A 329 20.11 10.80 41.69
N ALA A 330 19.78 11.70 42.66
CA ALA A 330 19.76 13.14 42.42
C ALA A 330 20.18 13.89 43.69
N TRP A 331 20.75 15.11 43.49
CA TRP A 331 21.33 15.96 44.50
C TRP A 331 21.22 17.41 44.04
N ASN A 332 20.29 18.19 44.64
CA ASN A 332 20.05 19.55 44.20
C ASN A 332 21.07 20.54 44.79
N ARG A 333 21.04 21.77 44.29
CA ARG A 333 21.96 22.85 44.71
C ARG A 333 21.93 23.10 46.22
N ALA A 334 20.76 23.03 46.87
CA ALA A 334 20.65 23.21 48.34
C ALA A 334 21.33 22.06 49.10
N ALA A 335 21.30 20.84 48.59
CA ALA A 335 22.03 19.72 49.15
C ALA A 335 23.56 19.91 49.01
N GLU A 336 24.04 20.48 47.91
CA GLU A 336 25.46 20.84 47.77
C GLU A 336 25.88 21.85 48.80
N HIS A 337 25.08 22.90 49.04
CA HIS A 337 25.37 23.92 50.02
C HIS A 337 25.32 23.39 51.45
N LEU A 338 24.33 22.58 51.77
CA LEU A 338 24.12 22.05 53.12
C LEU A 338 25.22 21.04 53.51
N PHE A 339 25.48 20.07 52.62
CA PHE A 339 26.38 18.95 52.92
C PHE A 339 27.81 19.14 52.41
N GLY A 340 28.06 20.10 51.51
CA GLY A 340 29.38 20.43 51.00
C GLY A 340 29.93 19.47 49.92
N PHE A 341 29.13 18.48 49.47
CA PHE A 341 29.47 17.62 48.35
C PHE A 341 28.81 18.16 47.09
N SER A 342 29.51 18.26 46.01
CA SER A 342 28.90 18.55 44.69
C SER A 342 28.03 17.39 44.21
N ALA A 343 27.07 17.64 43.33
CA ALA A 343 26.27 16.59 42.71
C ALA A 343 27.12 15.54 42.01
N ALA A 344 28.20 15.95 41.35
CA ALA A 344 29.13 15.05 40.67
C ALA A 344 29.87 14.12 41.63
N GLU A 345 30.07 14.54 42.89
CA GLU A 345 30.73 13.73 43.93
C GLU A 345 29.72 12.82 44.65
N ALA A 346 28.45 13.27 44.80
CA ALA A 346 27.44 12.58 45.60
C ALA A 346 26.64 11.55 44.77
N VAL A 347 26.24 11.87 43.54
CA VAL A 347 25.44 10.97 42.70
C VAL A 347 26.22 9.70 42.38
N GLY A 348 25.57 8.56 42.54
CA GLY A 348 26.16 7.24 42.40
C GLY A 348 26.91 6.72 43.63
N LYS A 349 26.96 7.51 44.71
CA LYS A 349 27.52 7.08 46.00
C LYS A 349 26.43 6.65 46.97
N PRO A 350 26.73 5.80 47.95
CA PRO A 350 25.81 5.51 49.04
C PRO A 350 25.51 6.78 49.85
N ILE A 351 24.26 6.91 50.32
CA ILE A 351 23.81 8.04 51.15
C ILE A 351 24.55 8.09 52.48
N ASP A 352 25.31 7.06 52.84
CA ASP A 352 26.13 6.97 54.03
C ASP A 352 27.18 8.09 54.10
N ILE A 353 27.53 8.72 52.99
CA ILE A 353 28.51 9.85 52.93
C ILE A 353 28.09 11.04 53.82
N ILE A 354 26.82 11.13 54.20
CA ILE A 354 26.29 12.18 55.09
C ILE A 354 25.79 11.65 56.45
N MET A 355 26.13 10.41 56.78
CA MET A 355 25.72 9.78 58.06
C MET A 355 26.83 9.89 59.10
N PRO A 356 26.49 10.18 60.36
CA PRO A 356 27.42 10.08 61.45
C PRO A 356 27.86 8.63 61.71
N GLU A 357 29.07 8.45 62.22
CA GLU A 357 29.55 7.12 62.67
C GLU A 357 28.60 6.55 63.77
N GLY A 358 28.23 5.28 63.64
CA GLY A 358 27.33 4.61 64.57
C GLY A 358 25.83 4.71 64.26
N HIS A 359 25.41 5.45 63.24
CA HIS A 359 23.96 5.61 62.84
C HIS A 359 23.52 4.65 61.75
N ARG A 360 24.18 3.52 61.58
CA ARG A 360 23.86 2.52 60.52
C ARG A 360 22.51 1.85 60.74
N GLU A 361 22.13 1.61 61.97
CA GLU A 361 20.81 1.03 62.33
C GLU A 361 19.65 1.97 61.94
N GLU A 362 19.80 3.29 62.16
CA GLU A 362 18.81 4.29 61.69
C GLU A 362 18.62 4.25 60.17
N MET A 363 19.72 4.07 59.44
CA MET A 363 19.65 3.99 58.00
C MET A 363 18.89 2.73 57.52
N GLU A 364 19.17 1.58 58.12
CA GLU A 364 18.51 0.30 57.76
C GLU A 364 17.00 0.38 58.10
N GLU A 365 16.64 0.99 59.24
CA GLU A 365 15.25 1.23 59.59
C GLU A 365 14.54 2.15 58.57
N ILE A 366 15.16 3.28 58.21
CA ILE A 366 14.63 4.22 57.20
C ILE A 366 14.44 3.53 55.87
N LEU A 367 15.39 2.70 55.40
CA LEU A 367 15.29 1.95 54.16
C LEU A 367 14.17 0.91 54.21
N ALA A 368 14.03 0.19 55.34
CA ALA A 368 12.96 -0.79 55.51
C ALA A 368 11.57 -0.14 55.47
N ARG A 369 11.38 0.99 56.17
CA ARG A 369 10.15 1.77 56.13
C ARG A 369 9.85 2.30 54.72
N THR A 370 10.86 2.76 54.01
CA THR A 370 10.72 3.21 52.63
C THR A 370 10.25 2.07 51.70
N ARG A 371 10.85 0.86 51.84
CA ARG A 371 10.43 -0.34 51.05
C ARG A 371 8.98 -0.72 51.29
N ASN A 372 8.48 -0.48 52.53
CA ASN A 372 7.07 -0.69 52.87
C ASN A 372 6.14 0.45 52.39
N GLY A 373 6.68 1.49 51.79
CA GLY A 373 5.91 2.60 51.26
C GLY A 373 5.49 3.63 52.31
N GLU A 374 6.12 3.62 53.48
CA GLU A 374 5.85 4.57 54.56
C GLU A 374 6.44 5.94 54.21
N VAL A 375 5.70 6.99 54.58
CA VAL A 375 6.15 8.38 54.54
C VAL A 375 6.71 8.73 55.90
N ILE A 376 7.91 9.30 55.94
CA ILE A 376 8.50 9.82 57.17
C ILE A 376 8.45 11.34 57.09
N GLU A 377 7.78 11.98 58.03
CA GLU A 377 7.63 13.43 58.04
C GLU A 377 8.30 14.02 59.28
N GLN A 378 9.03 15.14 59.07
CA GLN A 378 9.58 16.01 60.10
C GLN A 378 10.40 15.31 61.22
N GLN A 379 11.17 14.30 60.83
CA GLN A 379 12.08 13.60 61.75
C GLN A 379 13.32 14.46 62.01
N GLU A 380 13.56 14.91 63.24
CA GLU A 380 14.80 15.56 63.60
C GLU A 380 15.91 14.52 63.77
N THR A 381 17.05 14.79 63.17
CA THR A 381 18.22 13.89 63.22
C THR A 381 19.51 14.67 62.94
N VAL A 382 20.64 14.04 63.15
CA VAL A 382 21.96 14.62 62.89
C VAL A 382 22.53 14.00 61.60
N ARG A 383 23.11 14.86 60.76
CA ARG A 383 23.85 14.44 59.55
C ARG A 383 25.23 15.10 59.56
N MET A 384 26.13 14.61 58.72
CA MET A 384 27.49 15.13 58.62
C MET A 384 27.69 15.84 57.30
N ASN A 385 28.36 16.97 57.31
CA ASN A 385 28.86 17.57 56.08
C ASN A 385 30.23 16.97 55.68
N LYS A 386 30.71 17.37 54.50
CA LYS A 386 31.97 16.90 53.91
C LYS A 386 33.19 17.18 54.80
N THR A 387 33.14 18.21 55.65
CA THR A 387 34.24 18.56 56.59
C THR A 387 34.13 17.85 57.92
N GLY A 388 33.18 16.93 58.07
CA GLY A 388 32.98 16.20 59.34
C GLY A 388 32.27 16.97 60.41
N GLN A 389 31.57 18.08 60.10
CA GLN A 389 30.79 18.83 61.09
C GLN A 389 29.38 18.27 61.17
N PRO A 390 28.84 18.10 62.39
CA PRO A 390 27.46 17.67 62.55
C PRO A 390 26.46 18.81 62.21
N LEU A 391 25.40 18.44 61.54
CA LEU A 391 24.29 19.30 61.11
C LEU A 391 23.00 18.76 61.73
N ASP A 392 22.29 19.59 62.49
CA ASP A 392 20.92 19.29 62.94
C ASP A 392 19.97 19.52 61.76
N VAL A 393 19.31 18.48 61.32
CA VAL A 393 18.38 18.58 60.19
C VAL A 393 17.01 17.99 60.52
N VAL A 394 15.98 18.60 59.99
CA VAL A 394 14.65 17.99 59.89
C VAL A 394 14.55 17.35 58.52
N LEU A 395 14.29 16.07 58.47
CA LEU A 395 14.14 15.37 57.25
C LEU A 395 12.72 14.80 57.06
N SER A 396 12.26 14.86 55.82
CA SER A 396 11.07 14.16 55.37
C SER A 396 11.46 13.23 54.18
N LEU A 397 10.87 12.05 54.17
CA LEU A 397 11.20 11.04 53.17
C LEU A 397 9.94 10.45 52.57
N PHE A 398 9.88 10.46 51.23
CA PHE A 398 8.74 10.04 50.44
C PHE A 398 9.16 8.91 49.49
N PRO A 399 8.43 7.80 49.44
CA PRO A 399 8.71 6.74 48.46
C PRO A 399 8.45 7.21 47.02
N LEU A 400 9.39 6.98 46.15
CA LEU A 400 9.25 7.20 44.71
C LEU A 400 8.65 5.96 44.05
N ARG A 401 7.59 6.15 43.25
CA ARG A 401 6.89 5.06 42.58
C ARG A 401 7.08 5.16 41.10
N SER A 402 7.24 3.99 40.43
CA SER A 402 7.20 3.86 39.01
C SER A 402 5.78 4.07 38.47
N ALA A 403 5.62 4.14 37.15
CA ALA A 403 4.33 4.21 36.47
C ALA A 403 3.39 3.01 36.80
N ASN A 404 3.96 1.87 37.17
CA ASN A 404 3.21 0.67 37.60
C ASN A 404 2.89 0.65 39.11
N GLY A 405 3.23 1.72 39.84
CA GLY A 405 2.99 1.82 41.29
C GLY A 405 4.03 1.15 42.18
N GLU A 406 5.03 0.47 41.63
CA GLU A 406 6.12 -0.15 42.36
C GLU A 406 7.05 0.92 42.99
N ILE A 407 7.53 0.68 44.19
CA ILE A 407 8.47 1.58 44.85
C ILE A 407 9.86 1.34 44.26
N ILE A 408 10.44 2.37 43.66
CA ILE A 408 11.74 2.31 42.97
C ILE A 408 12.85 3.06 43.73
N GLY A 409 12.49 3.83 44.74
CA GLY A 409 13.44 4.61 45.51
C GLY A 409 12.75 5.53 46.51
N ALA A 410 13.45 6.52 46.97
CA ALA A 410 12.92 7.55 47.87
C ALA A 410 13.44 8.94 47.51
N SER A 411 12.59 9.95 47.71
CA SER A 411 12.97 11.37 47.78
C SER A 411 13.11 11.78 49.22
N LYS A 412 14.22 12.37 49.57
CA LYS A 412 14.54 12.92 50.91
C LYS A 412 14.64 14.43 50.81
N ILE A 413 13.91 15.13 51.66
CA ILE A 413 13.99 16.57 51.82
C ILE A 413 14.63 16.81 53.20
N ALA A 414 15.73 17.56 53.25
CA ALA A 414 16.41 17.91 54.49
C ALA A 414 16.51 19.42 54.64
N ARG A 415 16.08 19.91 55.79
CA ARG A 415 16.15 21.33 56.16
C ARG A 415 17.09 21.51 57.36
N ASP A 416 18.02 22.44 57.26
CA ASP A 416 18.91 22.82 58.38
C ASP A 416 18.14 23.51 59.49
N ILE A 417 18.28 23.03 60.72
CA ILE A 417 17.74 23.61 61.92
C ILE A 417 18.82 23.93 62.97
N THR A 418 20.09 23.89 62.54
CA THR A 418 21.25 24.06 63.43
C THR A 418 21.23 25.41 64.12
N GLU A 419 20.94 26.51 63.41
CA GLU A 419 20.79 27.84 64.04
C GLU A 419 19.60 27.91 64.97
N ARG A 420 18.45 27.29 64.56
CA ARG A 420 17.22 27.30 65.45
C ARG A 420 17.40 26.57 66.75
N LYS A 421 18.28 25.56 66.80
CA LYS A 421 18.60 24.83 68.05
C LYS A 421 19.65 25.49 68.90
N ARG A 422 20.38 26.48 68.40
CA ARG A 422 21.38 27.27 69.21
C ARG A 422 20.82 28.48 69.90
N ILE A 423 19.60 28.88 69.63
CA ILE A 423 18.86 29.94 70.24
C ILE A 423 18.05 29.37 71.45
#